data_e46d01bf67b5969166debb341c79ef06
#
_entry.id   e46d01bf67b5969166debb341c79ef06
#
_cell.length_a   1.000
_cell.length_b   1.000
_cell.length_c   1.000
_cell.angle_alpha   90.00
_cell.angle_beta   90.00
_cell.angle_gamma   90.00
#
_symmetry.space_group_name_H-M   'P 1'
#
loop_
_entity.id
_entity.type
_entity.pdbx_description
1 polymer ?
#
loop_
_entity_poly.entity_id
_entity_poly.type
_entity_poly.pdbx_seq_one_letter_code
_entity_poly.pdbx_strand_id
1 'polypeptide(L)'
;NSFINKQRGVTKMAHMIDFSNNRANVAFVGEVPWHGMGAKLTENAPLEVWCKEAGMDWEAKKSKVLFQDDEGISQESESFVVYRSDTKKELGICSDRYQIVQPAEVVEFYRDIVDSQGFKLETMGCLDGGKRIWALAKTGADFRVNGTIDEVGTYLLLATSFDGSLATVSRFTS
;
A
#
# COMPACT_ATOMS: atom_id res chain seq x y z
N ASN A 1 9.89 5.35 -45.52
CA ASN A 1 9.06 5.99 -44.49
C ASN A 1 9.02 5.10 -43.25
N SER A 2 9.93 5.43 -42.36
CA SER A 2 10.11 4.73 -41.07
C SER A 2 9.25 5.45 -40.00
N PHE A 3 8.22 4.79 -39.53
CA PHE A 3 7.51 5.24 -38.34
C PHE A 3 8.27 4.79 -37.10
N ILE A 4 9.07 5.68 -36.55
CA ILE A 4 9.70 5.50 -35.24
C ILE A 4 8.60 5.65 -34.19
N ASN A 5 8.18 4.53 -33.61
CA ASN A 5 7.30 4.47 -32.47
C ASN A 5 8.08 4.91 -31.22
N LYS A 6 7.96 6.17 -30.87
CA LYS A 6 8.58 6.76 -29.69
C LYS A 6 7.78 6.31 -28.48
N GLN A 7 8.13 5.13 -27.91
CA GLN A 7 7.68 4.78 -26.55
C GLN A 7 8.20 5.87 -25.62
N ARG A 8 7.30 6.72 -25.14
CA ARG A 8 7.56 7.64 -24.05
C ARG A 8 7.94 6.80 -22.84
N GLY A 9 9.21 6.78 -22.49
CA GLY A 9 9.70 6.20 -21.25
C GLY A 9 8.91 6.80 -20.10
N VAL A 10 8.19 5.94 -19.37
CA VAL A 10 7.59 6.30 -18.09
C VAL A 10 8.76 6.69 -17.19
N THR A 11 8.93 7.97 -16.97
CA THR A 11 9.90 8.49 -16.01
C THR A 11 9.61 7.80 -14.69
N LYS A 12 10.58 7.04 -14.15
CA LYS A 12 10.49 6.37 -12.85
C LYS A 12 10.29 7.46 -11.82
N MET A 13 9.02 7.75 -11.51
CA MET A 13 8.66 8.83 -10.61
C MET A 13 9.05 8.44 -9.18
N ALA A 14 9.51 9.41 -8.40
CA ALA A 14 10.11 9.27 -7.08
C ALA A 14 9.19 8.69 -5.98
N HIS A 15 7.94 8.29 -6.32
CA HIS A 15 6.91 7.96 -5.33
C HIS A 15 6.72 6.47 -5.09
N MET A 16 7.33 5.60 -5.91
CA MET A 16 7.19 4.14 -5.82
C MET A 16 5.71 3.64 -5.85
N ILE A 17 4.76 4.49 -6.29
CA ILE A 17 3.35 4.11 -6.40
C ILE A 17 3.21 2.86 -7.29
N ASP A 18 2.42 1.90 -6.84
CA ASP A 18 2.17 0.68 -7.61
C ASP A 18 1.25 0.95 -8.80
N PHE A 19 1.62 0.44 -9.97
CA PHE A 19 0.88 0.51 -11.23
C PHE A 19 0.54 -0.88 -11.77
N SER A 20 0.43 -1.89 -10.95
CA SER A 20 0.24 -3.29 -11.36
C SER A 20 -0.95 -3.51 -12.28
N ASN A 21 -1.97 -2.66 -12.21
CA ASN A 21 -3.22 -2.75 -12.98
C ASN A 21 -3.37 -1.61 -14.00
N ASN A 22 -2.26 -1.08 -14.54
CA ASN A 22 -2.22 0.05 -15.46
C ASN A 22 -2.85 1.35 -14.91
N ARG A 23 -3.03 1.46 -13.62
CA ARG A 23 -3.50 2.65 -12.91
C ARG A 23 -2.67 2.85 -11.63
N ALA A 24 -2.66 4.08 -11.12
CA ALA A 24 -2.04 4.35 -9.83
C ALA A 24 -2.89 3.74 -8.71
N ASN A 25 -2.33 2.79 -7.98
CA ASN A 25 -2.99 2.11 -6.86
C ASN A 25 -2.95 2.97 -5.59
N VAL A 26 -3.62 4.11 -5.66
CA VAL A 26 -3.83 5.09 -4.59
C VAL A 26 -5.25 5.59 -4.66
N ALA A 27 -5.94 5.66 -3.54
CA ALA A 27 -7.24 6.30 -3.39
C ALA A 27 -7.13 7.45 -2.38
N PHE A 28 -7.90 8.52 -2.57
CA PHE A 28 -7.90 9.69 -1.70
C PHE A 28 -9.24 10.43 -1.68
N VAL A 29 -9.44 11.22 -0.63
CA VAL A 29 -10.56 12.16 -0.48
C VAL A 29 -10.01 13.58 -0.37
N GLY A 30 -10.80 14.58 -0.72
CA GLY A 30 -10.42 15.98 -0.60
C GLY A 30 -9.58 16.50 -1.76
N GLU A 31 -8.44 17.11 -1.46
CA GLU A 31 -7.55 17.67 -2.45
C GLU A 31 -6.76 16.62 -3.19
N VAL A 32 -6.44 16.90 -4.46
CA VAL A 32 -5.61 16.02 -5.26
C VAL A 32 -4.21 16.00 -4.67
N PRO A 33 -3.65 14.83 -4.34
CA PRO A 33 -2.28 14.74 -3.86
C PRO A 33 -1.28 15.42 -4.81
N TRP A 34 -0.21 15.94 -4.28
CA TRP A 34 0.82 16.68 -5.04
C TRP A 34 1.36 15.95 -6.28
N HIS A 35 1.33 14.62 -6.31
CA HIS A 35 1.72 13.80 -7.47
C HIS A 35 0.64 13.69 -8.56
N GLY A 36 -0.58 14.17 -8.32
CA GLY A 36 -1.68 14.18 -9.29
C GLY A 36 -2.22 12.81 -9.69
N MET A 37 -1.91 11.75 -8.95
CA MET A 37 -2.27 10.38 -9.29
C MET A 37 -3.20 9.76 -8.26
N GLY A 38 -3.98 8.77 -8.70
CA GLY A 38 -4.91 8.01 -7.86
C GLY A 38 -6.37 8.29 -8.17
N ALA A 39 -7.24 7.53 -7.53
CA ALA A 39 -8.68 7.65 -7.63
C ALA A 39 -9.22 8.59 -6.55
N LYS A 40 -9.92 9.64 -6.96
CA LYS A 40 -10.63 10.52 -6.01
C LYS A 40 -11.95 9.88 -5.62
N LEU A 41 -12.14 9.68 -4.32
CA LEU A 41 -13.36 9.12 -3.73
C LEU A 41 -14.19 10.21 -3.03
N THR A 42 -15.43 9.86 -2.72
CA THR A 42 -16.29 10.65 -1.84
C THR A 42 -15.97 10.36 -0.38
N GLU A 43 -16.23 11.30 0.54
CA GLU A 43 -15.95 11.14 1.98
C GLU A 43 -16.62 9.91 2.61
N ASN A 44 -17.76 9.47 2.07
CA ASN A 44 -18.53 8.34 2.58
C ASN A 44 -18.41 7.10 1.68
N ALA A 45 -17.34 6.99 0.88
CA ALA A 45 -17.14 5.82 0.04
C ALA A 45 -17.01 4.56 0.90
N PRO A 46 -17.69 3.44 0.54
CA PRO A 46 -17.54 2.17 1.24
C PRO A 46 -16.08 1.69 1.24
N LEU A 47 -15.66 0.98 2.28
CA LEU A 47 -14.28 0.47 2.40
C LEU A 47 -13.90 -0.49 1.28
N GLU A 48 -14.84 -1.24 0.74
CA GLU A 48 -14.62 -2.11 -0.41
C GLU A 48 -14.22 -1.30 -1.67
N VAL A 49 -14.78 -0.10 -1.83
CA VAL A 49 -14.39 0.83 -2.89
C VAL A 49 -12.98 1.37 -2.64
N TRP A 50 -12.66 1.71 -1.40
CA TRP A 50 -11.32 2.12 -1.00
C TRP A 50 -10.29 1.03 -1.29
N CYS A 51 -10.54 -0.23 -0.88
CA CYS A 51 -9.68 -1.37 -1.16
C CYS A 51 -9.38 -1.51 -2.65
N LYS A 52 -10.45 -1.50 -3.46
CA LYS A 52 -10.34 -1.68 -4.90
C LYS A 52 -9.57 -0.54 -5.57
N GLU A 53 -9.90 0.70 -5.24
CA GLU A 53 -9.27 1.86 -5.86
C GLU A 53 -7.83 2.09 -5.36
N ALA A 54 -7.51 1.70 -4.13
CA ALA A 54 -6.16 1.66 -3.60
C ALA A 54 -5.33 0.46 -4.09
N GLY A 55 -5.93 -0.47 -4.86
CA GLY A 55 -5.26 -1.68 -5.33
C GLY A 55 -4.87 -2.64 -4.21
N MET A 56 -5.70 -2.75 -3.17
CA MET A 56 -5.49 -3.58 -1.98
C MET A 56 -6.44 -4.78 -1.91
N ASP A 57 -7.14 -5.10 -3.00
CA ASP A 57 -8.12 -6.20 -3.13
C ASP A 57 -7.47 -7.55 -3.51
N TRP A 58 -6.29 -7.82 -2.96
CA TRP A 58 -5.54 -9.05 -3.14
C TRP A 58 -5.09 -9.63 -1.80
N GLU A 59 -4.67 -10.90 -1.81
CA GLU A 59 -4.10 -11.59 -0.65
C GLU A 59 -2.60 -11.76 -0.81
N ALA A 60 -1.85 -11.57 0.26
CA ALA A 60 -0.46 -12.00 0.36
C ALA A 60 -0.42 -13.49 0.69
N LYS A 61 0.17 -14.27 -0.19
CA LYS A 61 0.31 -15.73 -0.05
C LYS A 61 1.77 -16.11 0.19
N LYS A 62 1.96 -17.26 0.82
CA LYS A 62 3.27 -17.80 1.18
C LYS A 62 3.47 -19.15 0.50
N SER A 63 4.65 -19.37 -0.06
CA SER A 63 5.05 -20.63 -0.69
C SER A 63 6.50 -20.95 -0.37
N LYS A 64 6.86 -22.22 -0.31
CA LYS A 64 8.24 -22.69 -0.22
C LYS A 64 9.08 -22.17 -1.39
N VAL A 65 10.30 -21.78 -1.10
CA VAL A 65 11.29 -21.48 -2.13
C VAL A 65 11.96 -22.77 -2.56
N LEU A 66 12.02 -22.99 -3.87
CA LEU A 66 12.77 -24.09 -4.47
C LEU A 66 14.00 -23.51 -5.17
N PHE A 67 15.12 -24.22 -5.11
CA PHE A 67 16.32 -23.90 -5.87
C PHE A 67 16.83 -25.16 -6.59
N GLN A 68 17.59 -24.99 -7.65
CA GLN A 68 18.30 -26.07 -8.31
C GLN A 68 19.75 -26.10 -7.81
N ASP A 69 20.21 -27.28 -7.43
CA ASP A 69 21.60 -27.50 -7.10
C ASP A 69 22.48 -27.57 -8.37
N ASP A 70 23.78 -27.80 -8.20
CA ASP A 70 24.76 -27.87 -9.30
C ASP A 70 24.58 -29.10 -10.23
N GLU A 71 23.82 -30.11 -9.78
CA GLU A 71 23.40 -31.27 -10.57
C GLU A 71 22.06 -31.03 -11.30
N GLY A 72 21.41 -29.87 -11.09
CA GLY A 72 20.10 -29.52 -11.66
C GLY A 72 18.92 -30.15 -10.94
N ILE A 73 19.14 -30.72 -9.74
CA ILE A 73 18.08 -31.31 -8.93
C ILE A 73 17.39 -30.23 -8.10
N SER A 74 16.06 -30.22 -8.10
CA SER A 74 15.27 -29.27 -7.30
C SER A 74 15.32 -29.62 -5.82
N GLN A 75 15.72 -28.65 -5.02
CA GLN A 75 15.81 -28.73 -3.56
C GLN A 75 14.85 -27.73 -2.92
N GLU A 76 14.35 -28.03 -1.72
CA GLU A 76 13.56 -27.10 -0.92
C GLU A 76 14.47 -26.24 -0.02
N SER A 77 14.25 -24.92 -0.05
CA SER A 77 14.88 -23.99 0.89
C SER A 77 14.13 -23.96 2.22
N GLU A 78 14.82 -23.57 3.29
CA GLU A 78 14.18 -23.20 4.57
C GLU A 78 13.38 -21.88 4.47
N SER A 79 13.55 -21.14 3.38
CA SER A 79 12.89 -19.86 3.13
C SER A 79 11.55 -20.03 2.42
N PHE A 80 10.72 -18.99 2.58
CA PHE A 80 9.43 -18.87 1.89
C PHE A 80 9.40 -17.58 1.08
N VAL A 81 8.71 -17.62 -0.06
CA VAL A 81 8.38 -16.43 -0.83
C VAL A 81 7.00 -15.95 -0.44
N VAL A 82 6.87 -14.65 -0.20
CA VAL A 82 5.58 -13.96 -0.12
C VAL A 82 5.25 -13.40 -1.49
N TYR A 83 4.04 -13.65 -1.99
CA TYR A 83 3.62 -13.21 -3.31
C TYR A 83 2.15 -12.76 -3.34
N ARG A 84 1.78 -11.92 -4.31
CA ARG A 84 0.41 -11.45 -4.52
C ARG A 84 -0.46 -12.53 -5.15
N SER A 85 -1.69 -12.67 -4.66
CA SER A 85 -2.66 -13.65 -5.20
C SER A 85 -3.13 -13.32 -6.61
N ASP A 86 -3.23 -12.05 -6.97
CA ASP A 86 -3.72 -11.55 -8.27
C ASP A 86 -2.66 -11.64 -9.37
N THR A 87 -1.53 -10.98 -9.18
CA THR A 87 -0.46 -10.87 -10.19
C THR A 87 0.56 -11.99 -10.15
N LYS A 88 0.57 -12.83 -9.11
CA LYS A 88 1.61 -13.83 -8.80
C LYS A 88 3.02 -13.24 -8.61
N LYS A 89 3.11 -11.91 -8.48
CA LYS A 89 4.38 -11.21 -8.29
C LYS A 89 4.94 -11.47 -6.91
N GLU A 90 6.22 -11.76 -6.85
CA GLU A 90 6.98 -11.85 -5.62
C GLU A 90 7.01 -10.49 -4.90
N LEU A 91 6.79 -10.52 -3.59
CA LEU A 91 6.88 -9.36 -2.70
C LEU A 91 8.17 -9.40 -1.88
N GLY A 92 8.54 -10.57 -1.38
CA GLY A 92 9.76 -10.75 -0.58
C GLY A 92 9.99 -12.19 -0.15
N ILE A 93 11.16 -12.42 0.43
CA ILE A 93 11.54 -13.71 1.03
C ILE A 93 11.46 -13.58 2.55
N CYS A 94 10.93 -14.59 3.20
CA CYS A 94 10.76 -14.61 4.65
C CYS A 94 11.05 -16.00 5.25
N SER A 95 11.16 -16.03 6.57
CA SER A 95 11.22 -17.29 7.33
C SER A 95 9.83 -17.90 7.50
N ASP A 96 9.80 -19.15 7.98
CA ASP A 96 8.55 -19.82 8.33
C ASP A 96 7.75 -19.07 9.41
N ARG A 97 8.42 -18.44 10.36
CA ARG A 97 7.81 -17.71 11.48
C ARG A 97 7.20 -16.36 11.10
N TYR A 98 7.47 -15.87 9.90
CA TYR A 98 6.94 -14.57 9.48
C TYR A 98 5.41 -14.62 9.38
N GLN A 99 4.74 -13.73 10.11
CA GLN A 99 3.30 -13.55 10.08
C GLN A 99 2.95 -12.45 9.07
N ILE A 100 2.14 -12.79 8.09
CA ILE A 100 1.69 -11.84 7.07
C ILE A 100 0.49 -11.08 7.64
N VAL A 101 0.58 -9.75 7.66
CA VAL A 101 -0.59 -8.88 7.85
C VAL A 101 -1.23 -8.67 6.48
N GLN A 102 -2.46 -9.14 6.30
CA GLN A 102 -3.15 -9.05 5.02
C GLN A 102 -3.58 -7.61 4.69
N PRO A 103 -3.64 -7.22 3.39
CA PRO A 103 -4.22 -5.93 3.01
C PRO A 103 -5.61 -5.71 3.60
N ALA A 104 -6.46 -6.73 3.62
CA ALA A 104 -7.79 -6.66 4.21
C ALA A 104 -7.76 -6.34 5.71
N GLU A 105 -6.80 -6.86 6.49
CA GLU A 105 -6.66 -6.57 7.92
C GLU A 105 -6.31 -5.10 8.17
N VAL A 106 -5.52 -4.48 7.29
CA VAL A 106 -5.23 -3.04 7.34
C VAL A 106 -6.52 -2.23 7.17
N VAL A 107 -7.35 -2.62 6.22
CA VAL A 107 -8.62 -1.95 5.93
C VAL A 107 -9.63 -2.14 7.06
N GLU A 108 -9.75 -3.35 7.60
CA GLU A 108 -10.59 -3.64 8.76
C GLU A 108 -10.21 -2.81 9.98
N PHE A 109 -8.92 -2.72 10.28
CA PHE A 109 -8.42 -1.87 11.36
C PHE A 109 -8.88 -0.41 11.22
N TYR A 110 -8.85 0.14 10.00
CA TYR A 110 -9.36 1.49 9.76
C TYR A 110 -10.86 1.59 9.90
N ARG A 111 -11.63 0.59 9.46
CA ARG A 111 -13.07 0.57 9.66
C ARG A 111 -13.41 0.68 11.15
N ASP A 112 -12.78 -0.14 11.97
CA ASP A 112 -13.03 -0.16 13.42
C ASP A 112 -12.70 1.19 14.08
N ILE A 113 -11.62 1.87 13.65
CA ILE A 113 -11.23 3.18 14.16
C ILE A 113 -12.17 4.29 13.66
N VAL A 114 -12.54 4.27 12.38
CA VAL A 114 -13.49 5.23 11.82
C VAL A 114 -14.83 5.13 12.55
N ASP A 115 -15.34 3.92 12.75
CA ASP A 115 -16.63 3.69 13.42
C ASP A 115 -16.58 4.05 14.91
N SER A 116 -15.49 3.74 15.61
CA SER A 116 -15.38 3.92 17.07
C SER A 116 -14.92 5.31 17.49
N GLN A 117 -14.05 5.97 16.72
CA GLN A 117 -13.39 7.23 17.05
C GLN A 117 -13.82 8.42 16.19
N GLY A 118 -14.60 8.18 15.13
CA GLY A 118 -15.03 9.22 14.22
C GLY A 118 -13.87 9.75 13.33
N PHE A 119 -12.80 8.98 13.16
CA PHE A 119 -11.72 9.33 12.24
C PHE A 119 -12.20 9.20 10.80
N LYS A 120 -11.61 9.97 9.88
CA LYS A 120 -11.96 9.94 8.46
C LYS A 120 -10.78 9.44 7.64
N LEU A 121 -10.99 8.38 6.87
CA LEU A 121 -9.99 7.90 5.93
C LEU A 121 -9.73 8.97 4.87
N GLU A 122 -8.47 9.33 4.67
CA GLU A 122 -8.07 10.40 3.76
C GLU A 122 -7.32 9.89 2.55
N THR A 123 -6.39 8.95 2.76
CA THR A 123 -5.66 8.34 1.64
C THR A 123 -5.16 6.94 2.00
N MET A 124 -5.05 6.09 0.98
CA MET A 124 -4.66 4.70 1.11
C MET A 124 -4.02 4.23 -0.20
N GLY A 125 -3.04 3.33 -0.14
CA GLY A 125 -2.44 2.85 -1.37
C GLY A 125 -1.37 1.78 -1.21
N CYS A 126 -0.83 1.39 -2.37
CA CYS A 126 0.24 0.43 -2.53
C CYS A 126 1.50 1.08 -3.12
N LEU A 127 2.66 0.67 -2.64
CA LEU A 127 3.96 1.08 -3.14
C LEU A 127 4.77 -0.12 -3.60
N ASP A 128 5.69 0.11 -4.53
CA ASP A 128 6.67 -0.85 -5.04
C ASP A 128 6.06 -2.21 -5.43
N GLY A 129 5.02 -2.16 -6.26
CA GLY A 129 4.34 -3.35 -6.75
C GLY A 129 3.52 -4.09 -5.68
N GLY A 130 3.18 -3.42 -4.57
CA GLY A 130 2.47 -3.99 -3.44
C GLY A 130 3.38 -4.47 -2.30
N LYS A 131 4.70 -4.29 -2.38
CA LYS A 131 5.62 -4.65 -1.29
C LYS A 131 5.34 -3.89 0.00
N ARG A 132 4.77 -2.70 -0.11
CA ARG A 132 4.33 -1.87 1.01
C ARG A 132 2.92 -1.38 0.78
N ILE A 133 2.14 -1.38 1.84
CA ILE A 133 0.81 -0.78 1.84
C ILE A 133 0.71 0.21 3.00
N TRP A 134 -0.12 1.21 2.83
CA TRP A 134 -0.33 2.26 3.82
C TRP A 134 -1.74 2.81 3.74
N ALA A 135 -2.21 3.33 4.85
CA ALA A 135 -3.44 4.09 4.95
C ALA A 135 -3.28 5.22 5.97
N LEU A 136 -3.95 6.33 5.73
CA LEU A 136 -3.91 7.54 6.54
C LEU A 136 -5.34 7.99 6.81
N ALA A 137 -5.66 8.18 8.09
CA ALA A 137 -6.94 8.72 8.52
C ALA A 137 -6.76 10.03 9.28
N LYS A 138 -7.56 11.04 8.98
CA LYS A 138 -7.63 12.30 9.72
C LYS A 138 -8.36 12.07 11.03
N THR A 139 -7.79 12.54 12.16
CA THR A 139 -8.33 12.29 13.50
C THR A 139 -9.39 13.31 13.93
N GLY A 140 -9.46 14.45 13.25
CA GLY A 140 -10.32 15.58 13.64
C GLY A 140 -9.78 16.42 14.78
N ALA A 141 -8.62 16.07 15.34
CA ALA A 141 -7.91 16.88 16.32
C ALA A 141 -6.93 17.81 15.60
N ASP A 142 -7.40 19.00 15.26
CA ASP A 142 -6.54 20.01 14.60
C ASP A 142 -5.89 20.88 15.68
N PHE A 143 -4.58 21.11 15.55
CA PHE A 143 -3.83 21.99 16.46
C PHE A 143 -3.55 23.32 15.77
N ARG A 144 -3.75 24.42 16.48
CA ARG A 144 -3.26 25.73 16.07
C ARG A 144 -1.84 25.95 16.56
N VAL A 145 -0.97 26.32 15.66
CA VAL A 145 0.38 26.74 16.04
C VAL A 145 0.27 28.12 16.70
N ASN A 146 0.75 28.25 17.94
CA ASN A 146 0.70 29.52 18.69
C ASN A 146 1.36 30.66 17.89
N GLY A 147 0.57 31.70 17.63
CA GLY A 147 1.05 32.89 16.92
C GLY A 147 0.87 32.86 15.39
N THR A 148 0.24 31.84 14.84
CA THR A 148 -0.11 31.77 13.42
C THR A 148 -1.61 31.49 13.22
N ILE A 149 -2.09 31.70 11.99
CA ILE A 149 -3.45 31.27 11.57
C ILE A 149 -3.44 29.81 11.07
N ASP A 150 -2.28 29.15 11.06
CA ASP A 150 -2.12 27.81 10.50
C ASP A 150 -2.70 26.75 11.43
N GLU A 151 -3.57 25.93 10.88
CA GLU A 151 -4.10 24.72 11.51
C GLU A 151 -3.32 23.50 11.00
N VAL A 152 -2.79 22.71 11.92
CA VAL A 152 -2.07 21.46 11.61
C VAL A 152 -3.00 20.29 11.88
N GLY A 153 -3.36 19.56 10.83
CA GLY A 153 -4.16 18.35 10.94
C GLY A 153 -3.38 17.21 11.57
N THR A 154 -4.03 16.43 12.43
CA THR A 154 -3.45 15.22 13.00
C THR A 154 -4.00 13.99 12.29
N TYR A 155 -3.11 13.06 11.98
CA TYR A 155 -3.42 11.85 11.24
C TYR A 155 -2.97 10.60 12.00
N LEU A 156 -3.68 9.50 11.76
CA LEU A 156 -3.25 8.16 12.14
C LEU A 156 -2.73 7.45 10.87
N LEU A 157 -1.45 7.12 10.88
CA LEU A 157 -0.80 6.33 9.83
C LEU A 157 -0.76 4.86 10.25
N LEU A 158 -1.22 3.96 9.38
CA LEU A 158 -0.92 2.54 9.42
C LEU A 158 -0.13 2.17 8.17
N ALA A 159 0.98 1.46 8.34
CA ALA A 159 1.80 0.97 7.24
C ALA A 159 2.40 -0.39 7.57
N THR A 160 2.56 -1.23 6.55
CA THR A 160 3.23 -2.53 6.66
C THR A 160 3.98 -2.87 5.38
N SER A 161 4.92 -3.81 5.44
CA SER A 161 5.60 -4.35 4.26
C SER A 161 5.55 -5.87 4.23
N PHE A 162 5.66 -6.41 3.03
CA PHE A 162 5.70 -7.86 2.76
C PHE A 162 7.10 -8.35 2.43
N ASP A 163 8.08 -7.45 2.34
CA ASP A 163 9.48 -7.73 2.05
C ASP A 163 10.39 -7.67 3.31
N GLY A 164 9.79 -7.45 4.48
CA GLY A 164 10.52 -7.30 5.74
C GLY A 164 11.23 -5.95 5.91
N SER A 165 11.07 -5.01 4.97
CA SER A 165 11.72 -3.68 5.02
C SER A 165 11.10 -2.73 6.05
N LEU A 166 9.86 -2.99 6.47
CA LEU A 166 9.12 -2.20 7.45
C LEU A 166 8.30 -3.13 8.33
N ALA A 167 8.46 -3.03 9.64
CA ALA A 167 7.51 -3.64 10.57
C ALA A 167 6.14 -2.97 10.44
N THR A 168 5.07 -3.70 10.78
CA THR A 168 3.74 -3.08 10.88
C THR A 168 3.76 -1.97 11.93
N VAL A 169 3.44 -0.77 11.52
CA VAL A 169 3.43 0.43 12.36
C VAL A 169 2.06 1.08 12.36
N SER A 170 1.65 1.56 13.53
CA SER A 170 0.50 2.43 13.72
C SER A 170 0.95 3.60 14.56
N ARG A 171 0.85 4.84 14.04
CA ARG A 171 1.31 6.03 14.75
C ARG A 171 0.55 7.29 14.34
N PHE A 172 0.44 8.22 15.28
CA PHE A 172 -0.01 9.58 14.98
C PHE A 172 1.10 10.39 14.30
N THR A 173 0.70 11.22 13.34
CA THR A 173 1.57 12.13 12.58
C THR A 173 0.82 13.42 12.26
N SER A 174 1.54 14.45 11.88
CA SER A 174 1.03 15.75 11.47
C SER A 174 1.73 16.20 10.18
#